data_b7f6d81de9a717f27be4fb8544a29daf
#
_entry.id   b7f6d81de9a717f27be4fb8544a29daf
#
_cell.length_a   1.000
_cell.length_b   1.000
_cell.length_c   1.000
_cell.angle_alpha   90.00
_cell.angle_beta   90.00
_cell.angle_gamma   90.00
#
_symmetry.space_group_name_H-M   'P 1'
#
loop_
_entity.id
_entity.type
_entity.pdbx_description
1 polymer ?
#
loop_
_entity_poly.entity_id
_entity_poly.type
_entity_poly.pdbx_seq_one_letter_code
_entity_poly.pdbx_strand_id
1 'polypeptide(L)'
;MTYKEARVYLDEMSKYGSVLGLDTIRGLLRELGNPQDDLKFIHIAGTNGKGSVLAYTSTILSEAGYRTGCYVSPTVISYLERIQIDGTWIPEDEFAELTENVKEAIARMEAAGEESPTVFEAETAIAFLYFKKKKCDLVVLESGLGGILDATNIIGAPVCAAFATISVDHLGVIGDSLEEIAQNKAGIIKPGCAVVSAKQKENVREILKKTAEEKGCSFTEAQPEQMMIFEDSYHGITFSYKEYEKMHSPLAGQCQRENLATALEVIRCLNRLGYRITEAQVREGLSKTRWTGRFTCLSESPLFFVDGAHNEDAALKLKVTVERYFSDYKKIFIMGVFKDKEYEKITSILCPLAESIYTVSLPNKERTLPAEKLAEVVKKHCQKVKAEQTIETAVEDASKEAMTQGKDIAQKTVILACGSLSYLGEVQRIVLNNRQ
;
A
#
# COMPACT_ATOMS: atom_id res chain seq x y z
N MET A 1 -2.63 -13.27 -26.48
CA MET A 1 -1.23 -13.38 -25.96
C MET A 1 -1.19 -14.23 -24.70
N THR A 2 0.00 -14.76 -24.32
CA THR A 2 0.23 -15.40 -23.02
C THR A 2 0.49 -14.34 -21.94
N TYR A 3 0.39 -14.69 -20.66
CA TYR A 3 0.74 -13.81 -19.55
C TYR A 3 2.17 -13.25 -19.66
N LYS A 4 3.14 -14.10 -20.05
CA LYS A 4 4.52 -13.68 -20.24
C LYS A 4 4.66 -12.61 -21.32
N GLU A 5 3.96 -12.77 -22.46
CA GLU A 5 3.94 -11.78 -23.53
C GLU A 5 3.25 -10.48 -23.10
N ALA A 6 2.15 -10.58 -22.34
CA ALA A 6 1.47 -9.42 -21.76
C ALA A 6 2.42 -8.62 -20.82
N ARG A 7 3.20 -9.33 -20.00
CA ARG A 7 4.20 -8.70 -19.13
C ARG A 7 5.29 -8.00 -19.92
N VAL A 8 5.85 -8.65 -20.94
CA VAL A 8 6.87 -8.05 -21.82
C VAL A 8 6.33 -6.79 -22.49
N TYR A 9 5.10 -6.85 -23.02
CA TYR A 9 4.46 -5.68 -23.65
C TYR A 9 4.35 -4.48 -22.69
N LEU A 10 3.85 -4.72 -21.47
CA LEU A 10 3.74 -3.66 -20.47
C LEU A 10 5.10 -3.14 -19.99
N ASP A 11 6.10 -4.01 -19.85
CA ASP A 11 7.46 -3.62 -19.48
C ASP A 11 8.13 -2.75 -20.57
N GLU A 12 7.84 -3.04 -21.85
CA GLU A 12 8.31 -2.20 -22.98
C GLU A 12 7.63 -0.82 -22.98
N MET A 13 6.38 -0.71 -22.55
CA MET A 13 5.70 0.58 -22.39
C MET A 13 6.34 1.46 -21.31
N SER A 14 7.10 0.90 -20.36
CA SER A 14 7.76 1.65 -19.29
C SER A 14 8.74 2.73 -19.80
N LYS A 15 9.20 2.62 -21.04
CA LYS A 15 10.01 3.64 -21.74
C LYS A 15 9.33 5.01 -21.87
N TYR A 16 7.99 5.05 -21.82
CA TYR A 16 7.22 6.31 -21.87
C TYR A 16 7.21 7.05 -20.52
N GLY A 17 7.80 6.46 -19.46
CA GLY A 17 7.92 7.08 -18.14
C GLY A 17 6.58 7.21 -17.40
N SER A 18 6.56 8.15 -16.45
CA SER A 18 5.35 8.55 -15.73
C SER A 18 4.94 9.94 -16.22
N VAL A 19 3.84 10.04 -16.93
CA VAL A 19 3.24 11.31 -17.36
C VAL A 19 2.01 11.54 -16.48
N LEU A 20 1.94 12.71 -15.84
CA LEU A 20 0.76 13.11 -15.08
C LEU A 20 -0.23 13.80 -16.02
N GLY A 21 -1.46 13.32 -16.04
CA GLY A 21 -2.53 13.84 -16.87
C GLY A 21 -3.67 12.84 -16.99
N LEU A 22 -4.81 13.29 -17.47
CA LEU A 22 -5.98 12.43 -17.65
C LEU A 22 -6.41 12.27 -19.12
N ASP A 23 -5.76 12.97 -20.05
CA ASP A 23 -6.21 12.99 -21.43
C ASP A 23 -5.92 11.68 -22.15
N THR A 24 -4.74 11.10 -21.90
CA THR A 24 -4.32 9.84 -22.50
C THR A 24 -5.17 8.67 -22.01
N ILE A 25 -5.36 8.55 -20.69
CA ILE A 25 -6.25 7.49 -20.15
C ILE A 25 -7.70 7.70 -20.58
N ARG A 26 -8.17 8.94 -20.73
CA ARG A 26 -9.51 9.23 -21.25
C ARG A 26 -9.67 8.73 -22.68
N GLY A 27 -8.67 8.95 -23.54
CA GLY A 27 -8.61 8.41 -24.89
C GLY A 27 -8.68 6.89 -24.89
N LEU A 28 -7.83 6.24 -24.09
CA LEU A 28 -7.80 4.78 -23.96
C LEU A 28 -9.15 4.19 -23.50
N LEU A 29 -9.73 4.76 -22.45
CA LEU A 29 -11.02 4.26 -21.93
C LEU A 29 -12.16 4.48 -22.89
N ARG A 30 -12.16 5.57 -23.68
CA ARG A 30 -13.12 5.82 -24.76
C ARG A 30 -13.03 4.69 -25.81
N GLU A 31 -11.84 4.30 -26.24
CA GLU A 31 -11.62 3.19 -27.18
C GLU A 31 -12.07 1.83 -26.61
N LEU A 32 -12.10 1.70 -25.28
CA LEU A 32 -12.54 0.50 -24.55
C LEU A 32 -14.02 0.56 -24.13
N GLY A 33 -14.78 1.59 -24.54
CA GLY A 33 -16.20 1.75 -24.24
C GLY A 33 -16.47 2.19 -22.78
N ASN A 34 -15.58 2.97 -22.20
CA ASN A 34 -15.69 3.58 -20.87
C ASN A 34 -16.13 2.59 -19.76
N PRO A 35 -15.38 1.51 -19.53
CA PRO A 35 -15.77 0.48 -18.55
C PRO A 35 -15.97 1.02 -17.13
N GLN A 36 -15.30 2.11 -16.76
CA GLN A 36 -15.37 2.75 -15.45
C GLN A 36 -16.75 3.37 -15.15
N ASP A 37 -17.53 3.70 -16.17
CA ASP A 37 -18.82 4.39 -15.98
C ASP A 37 -19.91 3.44 -15.42
N ASP A 38 -19.71 2.14 -15.54
CA ASP A 38 -20.61 1.11 -15.00
C ASP A 38 -20.22 0.63 -13.59
N LEU A 39 -19.15 1.20 -13.00
CA LEU A 39 -18.59 0.76 -11.72
C LEU A 39 -18.83 1.82 -10.61
N LYS A 40 -18.92 1.34 -9.38
CA LYS A 40 -19.02 2.17 -8.18
C LYS A 40 -17.72 2.08 -7.39
N PHE A 41 -17.17 3.24 -7.02
CA PHE A 41 -15.84 3.28 -6.43
C PHE A 41 -15.84 3.81 -4.99
N ILE A 42 -14.98 3.21 -4.16
CA ILE A 42 -14.42 3.81 -2.95
C ILE A 42 -12.99 4.17 -3.34
N HIS A 43 -12.70 5.47 -3.49
CA HIS A 43 -11.41 5.94 -3.98
C HIS A 43 -10.54 6.38 -2.82
N ILE A 44 -9.35 5.78 -2.67
CA ILE A 44 -8.46 5.98 -1.53
C ILE A 44 -7.21 6.72 -1.95
N ALA A 45 -6.98 7.91 -1.38
CA ALA A 45 -5.72 8.64 -1.49
C ALA A 45 -5.03 8.76 -0.11
N GLY A 46 -3.79 9.18 -0.10
CA GLY A 46 -2.97 9.35 1.10
C GLY A 46 -1.49 9.18 0.80
N THR A 47 -0.64 9.40 1.79
CA THR A 47 0.79 9.08 1.69
C THR A 47 1.03 7.68 2.24
N ASN A 48 0.69 7.44 3.49
CA ASN A 48 0.87 6.18 4.19
C ASN A 48 -0.49 5.58 4.59
N GLY A 49 -0.62 4.26 4.58
CA GLY A 49 -1.82 3.57 5.06
C GLY A 49 -2.87 3.23 4.01
N LYS A 50 -2.78 3.74 2.76
CA LYS A 50 -3.75 3.48 1.69
C LYS A 50 -4.07 1.98 1.52
N GLY A 51 -3.05 1.16 1.29
CA GLY A 51 -3.22 -0.28 1.11
C GLY A 51 -3.80 -1.00 2.33
N SER A 52 -3.51 -0.56 3.57
CA SER A 52 -4.15 -1.14 4.77
C SER A 52 -5.62 -0.76 4.87
N VAL A 53 -5.98 0.51 4.62
CA VAL A 53 -7.38 0.97 4.58
C VAL A 53 -8.15 0.23 3.49
N LEU A 54 -7.54 0.06 2.31
CA LEU A 54 -8.10 -0.73 1.21
C LEU A 54 -8.33 -2.18 1.64
N ALA A 55 -7.32 -2.84 2.23
CA ALA A 55 -7.43 -4.24 2.64
C ALA A 55 -8.55 -4.46 3.66
N TYR A 56 -8.64 -3.62 4.70
CA TYR A 56 -9.75 -3.68 5.65
C TYR A 56 -11.10 -3.46 4.97
N THR A 57 -11.22 -2.39 4.19
CA THR A 57 -12.48 -2.03 3.54
C THR A 57 -12.95 -3.12 2.60
N SER A 58 -12.07 -3.62 1.72
CA SER A 58 -12.43 -4.63 0.73
C SER A 58 -12.77 -5.98 1.36
N THR A 59 -12.00 -6.42 2.36
CA THR A 59 -12.29 -7.69 3.03
C THR A 59 -13.63 -7.65 3.78
N ILE A 60 -13.95 -6.52 4.46
CA ILE A 60 -15.26 -6.35 5.11
C ILE A 60 -16.39 -6.37 4.07
N LEU A 61 -16.22 -5.70 2.93
CA LEU A 61 -17.23 -5.68 1.88
C LEU A 61 -17.46 -7.06 1.27
N SER A 62 -16.39 -7.83 1.03
CA SER A 62 -16.49 -9.20 0.54
C SER A 62 -17.22 -10.10 1.54
N GLU A 63 -16.92 -10.00 2.85
CA GLU A 63 -17.66 -10.74 3.90
C GLU A 63 -19.12 -10.26 4.05
N ALA A 64 -19.42 -9.04 3.64
CA ALA A 64 -20.78 -8.53 3.57
C ALA A 64 -21.56 -9.05 2.34
N GLY A 65 -20.91 -9.81 1.46
CA GLY A 65 -21.52 -10.42 0.28
C GLY A 65 -21.50 -9.53 -0.97
N TYR A 66 -20.80 -8.40 -0.94
CA TYR A 66 -20.57 -7.59 -2.14
C TYR A 66 -19.40 -8.17 -2.94
N ARG A 67 -19.58 -8.36 -4.24
CA ARG A 67 -18.46 -8.68 -5.13
C ARG A 67 -17.55 -7.46 -5.24
N THR A 68 -16.41 -7.51 -4.58
CA THR A 68 -15.55 -6.36 -4.35
C THR A 68 -14.28 -6.44 -5.17
N GLY A 69 -14.13 -5.51 -6.12
CA GLY A 69 -12.88 -5.28 -6.84
C GLY A 69 -11.87 -4.51 -5.97
N CYS A 70 -10.59 -4.83 -6.12
CA CYS A 70 -9.47 -4.11 -5.51
C CYS A 70 -8.42 -3.76 -6.54
N TYR A 71 -7.98 -2.50 -6.57
CA TYR A 71 -6.85 -2.04 -7.36
C TYR A 71 -5.82 -1.39 -6.46
N VAL A 72 -4.57 -1.92 -6.48
CA VAL A 72 -3.50 -1.51 -5.57
C VAL A 72 -2.20 -1.24 -6.29
N SER A 73 -1.38 -0.32 -5.73
CA SER A 73 -0.02 -0.07 -6.17
C SER A 73 0.86 0.51 -5.04
N PRO A 74 2.16 0.16 -4.99
CA PRO A 74 2.82 -0.93 -5.75
C PRO A 74 2.43 -2.31 -5.23
N THR A 75 2.75 -3.34 -5.99
CA THR A 75 2.63 -4.76 -5.58
C THR A 75 3.84 -5.20 -4.76
N VAL A 76 3.68 -6.24 -3.95
CA VAL A 76 4.74 -6.79 -3.08
C VAL A 76 5.13 -8.21 -3.51
N ILE A 77 4.16 -9.10 -3.70
CA ILE A 77 4.41 -10.52 -3.95
C ILE A 77 4.40 -10.84 -5.43
N SER A 78 3.39 -10.40 -6.13
CA SER A 78 3.14 -10.70 -7.54
C SER A 78 2.61 -9.47 -8.26
N TYR A 79 2.91 -9.39 -9.55
CA TYR A 79 2.35 -8.34 -10.39
C TYR A 79 0.81 -8.41 -10.48
N LEU A 80 0.24 -9.61 -10.44
CA LEU A 80 -1.21 -9.86 -10.49
C LEU A 80 -1.93 -9.39 -9.21
N GLU A 81 -1.22 -9.24 -8.10
CA GLU A 81 -1.74 -8.69 -6.84
C GLU A 81 -2.41 -7.31 -7.03
N ARG A 82 -2.04 -6.59 -8.09
CA ARG A 82 -2.58 -5.27 -8.42
C ARG A 82 -4.09 -5.28 -8.64
N ILE A 83 -4.64 -6.37 -9.18
CA ILE A 83 -6.05 -6.51 -9.56
C ILE A 83 -6.62 -7.72 -8.85
N GLN A 84 -7.55 -7.51 -7.95
CA GLN A 84 -8.15 -8.59 -7.16
C GLN A 84 -9.67 -8.46 -7.15
N ILE A 85 -10.35 -9.59 -6.97
CA ILE A 85 -11.77 -9.65 -6.63
C ILE A 85 -11.92 -10.59 -5.45
N ASP A 86 -12.55 -10.12 -4.37
CA ASP A 86 -12.77 -10.87 -3.13
C ASP A 86 -11.49 -11.54 -2.59
N GLY A 87 -10.37 -10.80 -2.63
CA GLY A 87 -9.05 -11.25 -2.19
C GLY A 87 -8.34 -12.23 -3.14
N THR A 88 -8.95 -12.58 -4.27
CA THR A 88 -8.34 -13.44 -5.31
C THR A 88 -7.76 -12.59 -6.42
N TRP A 89 -6.51 -12.82 -6.76
CA TRP A 89 -5.83 -12.11 -7.85
C TRP A 89 -6.43 -12.47 -9.20
N ILE A 90 -6.35 -11.53 -10.15
CA ILE A 90 -6.73 -11.79 -11.54
C ILE A 90 -5.95 -13.00 -12.08
N PRO A 91 -6.62 -13.99 -12.73
CA PRO A 91 -5.93 -15.11 -13.37
C PRO A 91 -5.02 -14.64 -14.52
N GLU A 92 -3.92 -15.37 -14.76
CA GLU A 92 -2.94 -15.05 -15.81
C GLU A 92 -3.55 -14.98 -17.19
N ASP A 93 -4.45 -15.89 -17.51
CA ASP A 93 -5.17 -15.96 -18.79
C ASP A 93 -6.11 -14.77 -19.00
N GLU A 94 -6.86 -14.37 -17.97
CA GLU A 94 -7.74 -13.21 -18.04
C GLU A 94 -6.93 -11.90 -18.10
N PHE A 95 -5.83 -11.82 -17.36
CA PHE A 95 -4.92 -10.67 -17.46
C PHE A 95 -4.36 -10.54 -18.89
N ALA A 96 -3.92 -11.64 -19.50
CA ALA A 96 -3.39 -11.66 -20.84
C ALA A 96 -4.46 -11.28 -21.90
N GLU A 97 -5.68 -11.82 -21.80
CA GLU A 97 -6.81 -11.47 -22.65
C GLU A 97 -7.10 -9.96 -22.61
N LEU A 98 -7.21 -9.39 -21.40
CA LEU A 98 -7.53 -7.98 -21.23
C LEU A 98 -6.38 -7.06 -21.63
N THR A 99 -5.14 -7.51 -21.48
CA THR A 99 -3.96 -6.79 -21.99
C THR A 99 -3.97 -6.73 -23.52
N GLU A 100 -4.40 -7.80 -24.22
CA GLU A 100 -4.55 -7.78 -25.68
C GLU A 100 -5.60 -6.74 -26.12
N ASN A 101 -6.75 -6.69 -25.42
CA ASN A 101 -7.79 -5.69 -25.71
C ASN A 101 -7.28 -4.26 -25.55
N VAL A 102 -6.50 -4.01 -24.49
CA VAL A 102 -5.87 -2.69 -24.23
C VAL A 102 -4.84 -2.37 -25.31
N LYS A 103 -4.02 -3.32 -25.70
CA LYS A 103 -3.03 -3.15 -26.78
C LYS A 103 -3.68 -2.78 -28.12
N GLU A 104 -4.81 -3.45 -28.48
CA GLU A 104 -5.56 -3.11 -29.68
C GLU A 104 -6.17 -1.70 -29.61
N ALA A 105 -6.65 -1.28 -28.44
CA ALA A 105 -7.16 0.07 -28.22
C ALA A 105 -6.05 1.12 -28.36
N ILE A 106 -4.87 0.87 -27.79
CA ILE A 106 -3.71 1.73 -27.94
C ILE A 106 -3.30 1.87 -29.41
N ALA A 107 -3.27 0.78 -30.17
CA ALA A 107 -2.96 0.81 -31.60
C ALA A 107 -3.96 1.67 -32.39
N ARG A 108 -5.26 1.68 -32.02
CA ARG A 108 -6.25 2.58 -32.64
C ARG A 108 -6.02 4.04 -32.29
N MET A 109 -5.64 4.36 -31.04
CA MET A 109 -5.28 5.71 -30.60
C MET A 109 -4.07 6.24 -31.39
N GLU A 110 -3.02 5.44 -31.49
CA GLU A 110 -1.78 5.81 -32.22
C GLU A 110 -2.06 6.02 -33.72
N ALA A 111 -2.90 5.16 -34.33
CA ALA A 111 -3.33 5.33 -35.73
C ALA A 111 -4.18 6.60 -35.95
N ALA A 112 -4.87 7.10 -34.92
CA ALA A 112 -5.58 8.37 -34.91
C ALA A 112 -4.69 9.58 -34.58
N GLY A 113 -3.40 9.36 -34.29
CA GLY A 113 -2.45 10.40 -33.93
C GLY A 113 -2.52 10.86 -32.48
N GLU A 114 -3.16 10.06 -31.60
CA GLU A 114 -3.20 10.33 -30.15
C GLU A 114 -1.92 9.76 -29.47
N GLU A 115 -1.57 10.32 -28.31
CA GLU A 115 -0.42 9.88 -27.53
C GLU A 115 -0.63 8.48 -26.94
N SER A 116 0.45 7.70 -26.83
CA SER A 116 0.44 6.37 -26.21
C SER A 116 0.34 6.50 -24.69
N PRO A 117 -0.53 5.71 -24.01
CA PRO A 117 -0.65 5.75 -22.56
C PRO A 117 0.58 5.18 -21.85
N THR A 118 0.74 5.58 -20.60
CA THR A 118 1.72 5.01 -19.68
C THR A 118 1.33 3.60 -19.24
N VAL A 119 2.29 2.85 -18.68
CA VAL A 119 2.02 1.52 -18.09
C VAL A 119 0.91 1.60 -17.03
N PHE A 120 0.94 2.60 -16.15
CA PHE A 120 -0.05 2.73 -15.07
C PHE A 120 -1.45 3.02 -15.61
N GLU A 121 -1.58 3.79 -16.68
CA GLU A 121 -2.85 4.02 -17.36
C GLU A 121 -3.39 2.75 -18.03
N ALA A 122 -2.52 1.98 -18.69
CA ALA A 122 -2.88 0.69 -19.27
C ALA A 122 -3.33 -0.32 -18.21
N GLU A 123 -2.59 -0.43 -17.09
CA GLU A 123 -2.95 -1.27 -15.95
C GLU A 123 -4.28 -0.87 -15.32
N THR A 124 -4.55 0.42 -15.20
CA THR A 124 -5.82 0.96 -14.68
C THR A 124 -6.98 0.59 -15.61
N ALA A 125 -6.78 0.69 -16.92
CA ALA A 125 -7.78 0.28 -17.91
C ALA A 125 -8.06 -1.24 -17.87
N ILE A 126 -7.01 -2.08 -17.74
CA ILE A 126 -7.15 -3.54 -17.56
C ILE A 126 -7.99 -3.84 -16.32
N ALA A 127 -7.72 -3.15 -15.20
CA ALA A 127 -8.48 -3.33 -13.96
C ALA A 127 -9.96 -3.00 -14.14
N PHE A 128 -10.29 -1.88 -14.77
CA PHE A 128 -11.69 -1.48 -15.00
C PHE A 128 -12.42 -2.44 -15.93
N LEU A 129 -11.76 -2.93 -16.98
CA LEU A 129 -12.31 -3.97 -17.85
C LEU A 129 -12.61 -5.26 -17.07
N TYR A 130 -11.67 -5.69 -16.21
CA TYR A 130 -11.83 -6.89 -15.39
C TYR A 130 -13.00 -6.75 -14.41
N PHE A 131 -13.07 -5.66 -13.66
CA PHE A 131 -14.14 -5.43 -12.71
C PHE A 131 -15.52 -5.34 -13.37
N LYS A 132 -15.61 -4.68 -14.52
CA LYS A 132 -16.84 -4.64 -15.32
C LYS A 132 -17.22 -6.04 -15.84
N LYS A 133 -16.27 -6.78 -16.45
CA LYS A 133 -16.47 -8.16 -16.94
C LYS A 133 -17.00 -9.08 -15.84
N LYS A 134 -16.48 -8.94 -14.62
CA LYS A 134 -16.86 -9.72 -13.43
C LYS A 134 -18.08 -9.17 -12.69
N LYS A 135 -18.62 -8.02 -13.10
CA LYS A 135 -19.79 -7.38 -12.47
C LYS A 135 -19.57 -7.11 -10.98
N CYS A 136 -18.47 -6.43 -10.65
CA CYS A 136 -18.23 -6.00 -9.27
C CYS A 136 -19.30 -5.02 -8.80
N ASP A 137 -19.81 -5.22 -7.58
CA ASP A 137 -20.78 -4.31 -6.94
C ASP A 137 -20.11 -3.01 -6.49
N LEU A 138 -18.88 -3.12 -5.99
CA LEU A 138 -18.03 -2.04 -5.51
C LEU A 138 -16.58 -2.30 -5.90
N VAL A 139 -15.84 -1.23 -6.13
CA VAL A 139 -14.38 -1.28 -6.35
C VAL A 139 -13.68 -0.39 -5.33
N VAL A 140 -12.78 -0.94 -4.54
CA VAL A 140 -11.88 -0.19 -3.68
C VAL A 140 -10.62 0.12 -4.48
N LEU A 141 -10.44 1.40 -4.80
CA LEU A 141 -9.47 1.91 -5.77
C LEU A 141 -8.39 2.74 -5.06
N GLU A 142 -7.15 2.28 -5.05
CA GLU A 142 -6.02 3.02 -4.51
C GLU A 142 -5.46 3.98 -5.56
N SER A 143 -5.29 5.28 -5.24
CA SER A 143 -4.55 6.21 -6.09
C SER A 143 -3.07 5.86 -6.12
N GLY A 144 -2.46 5.87 -7.31
CA GLY A 144 -1.04 5.57 -7.48
C GLY A 144 -0.16 6.69 -6.96
N LEU A 145 -0.34 7.90 -7.50
CA LEU A 145 0.47 9.08 -7.17
C LEU A 145 -0.38 10.35 -7.15
N GLY A 146 -0.45 10.99 -5.98
CA GLY A 146 -1.22 12.24 -5.85
C GLY A 146 -2.72 12.01 -5.80
N GLY A 147 -3.47 12.69 -6.65
CA GLY A 147 -4.93 12.62 -6.75
C GLY A 147 -5.45 13.30 -8.02
N ILE A 148 -5.25 14.59 -8.20
CA ILE A 148 -5.83 15.38 -9.32
C ILE A 148 -5.55 14.75 -10.67
N LEU A 149 -4.30 14.44 -10.95
CA LEU A 149 -3.80 13.94 -12.24
C LEU A 149 -3.46 12.45 -12.23
N ASP A 150 -3.85 11.73 -11.17
CA ASP A 150 -3.67 10.29 -11.09
C ASP A 150 -4.62 9.59 -12.06
N ALA A 151 -4.14 8.58 -12.79
CA ALA A 151 -4.95 7.86 -13.77
C ALA A 151 -6.23 7.28 -13.16
N THR A 152 -6.21 6.87 -11.88
CA THR A 152 -7.40 6.37 -11.19
C THR A 152 -8.47 7.44 -11.00
N ASN A 153 -8.11 8.72 -11.06
CA ASN A 153 -9.06 9.84 -10.90
C ASN A 153 -9.89 10.15 -12.15
N ILE A 154 -9.74 9.35 -13.21
CA ILE A 154 -10.60 9.43 -14.41
C ILE A 154 -12.06 9.06 -14.14
N ILE A 155 -12.34 8.34 -13.07
CA ILE A 155 -13.68 7.91 -12.67
C ILE A 155 -14.63 9.08 -12.43
N GLY A 156 -15.93 8.84 -12.49
CA GLY A 156 -16.97 9.77 -12.03
C GLY A 156 -16.88 10.04 -10.50
N ALA A 157 -17.93 10.57 -9.91
CA ALA A 157 -17.98 10.77 -8.46
C ALA A 157 -17.93 9.41 -7.74
N PRO A 158 -16.95 9.16 -6.86
CA PRO A 158 -16.93 7.93 -6.07
C PRO A 158 -18.08 7.94 -5.04
N VAL A 159 -18.50 6.77 -4.60
CA VAL A 159 -19.42 6.62 -3.46
C VAL A 159 -18.80 7.25 -2.21
N CYS A 160 -17.51 7.00 -2.02
CA CYS A 160 -16.72 7.56 -0.93
C CYS A 160 -15.29 7.87 -1.41
N ALA A 161 -14.85 9.11 -1.18
CA ALA A 161 -13.44 9.50 -1.27
C ALA A 161 -12.83 9.36 0.13
N ALA A 162 -11.88 8.43 0.28
CA ALA A 162 -11.24 8.14 1.55
C ALA A 162 -9.79 8.60 1.57
N PHE A 163 -9.36 9.20 2.67
CA PHE A 163 -7.98 9.68 2.84
C PHE A 163 -7.30 8.95 3.99
N ALA A 164 -6.28 8.17 3.67
CA ALA A 164 -5.31 7.70 4.66
C ALA A 164 -4.41 8.86 5.11
N THR A 165 -3.47 8.63 6.02
CA THR A 165 -2.57 9.68 6.52
C THR A 165 -1.83 10.37 5.37
N ILE A 166 -1.86 11.72 5.36
CA ILE A 166 -1.13 12.57 4.43
C ILE A 166 0.10 13.14 5.13
N SER A 167 1.26 12.90 4.57
CA SER A 167 2.56 13.40 5.02
C SER A 167 3.41 13.83 3.82
N VAL A 168 4.57 14.42 4.09
CA VAL A 168 5.50 14.83 3.04
C VAL A 168 6.07 13.58 2.37
N ASP A 169 5.87 13.46 1.06
CA ASP A 169 6.49 12.46 0.17
C ASP A 169 6.37 12.98 -1.27
N HIS A 170 7.20 12.48 -2.17
CA HIS A 170 7.20 12.86 -3.59
C HIS A 170 7.30 14.37 -3.85
N LEU A 171 8.14 15.06 -3.07
CA LEU A 171 8.43 16.49 -3.28
C LEU A 171 8.90 16.75 -4.72
N GLY A 172 8.48 17.89 -5.29
CA GLY A 172 8.77 18.25 -6.67
C GLY A 172 7.91 17.53 -7.73
N VAL A 173 7.05 16.57 -7.33
CA VAL A 173 6.18 15.82 -8.26
C VAL A 173 4.71 16.17 -8.03
N ILE A 174 4.23 16.10 -6.78
CA ILE A 174 2.82 16.34 -6.44
C ILE A 174 2.64 17.58 -5.55
N GLY A 175 3.71 18.30 -5.28
CA GLY A 175 3.77 19.54 -4.50
C GLY A 175 5.10 19.69 -3.77
N ASP A 176 5.42 20.91 -3.38
CA ASP A 176 6.65 21.28 -2.66
C ASP A 176 6.41 21.52 -1.17
N SER A 177 5.16 21.45 -0.74
CA SER A 177 4.74 21.60 0.65
C SER A 177 3.69 20.56 1.03
N LEU A 178 3.47 20.35 2.32
CA LEU A 178 2.43 19.46 2.83
C LEU A 178 1.04 19.91 2.38
N GLU A 179 0.81 21.21 2.32
CA GLU A 179 -0.42 21.85 1.88
C GLU A 179 -0.71 21.57 0.39
N GLU A 180 0.29 21.72 -0.47
CA GLU A 180 0.17 21.42 -1.90
C GLU A 180 -0.07 19.92 -2.15
N ILE A 181 0.63 19.06 -1.41
CA ILE A 181 0.38 17.62 -1.44
C ILE A 181 -1.06 17.30 -1.03
N ALA A 182 -1.56 17.95 0.03
CA ALA A 182 -2.93 17.77 0.50
C ALA A 182 -3.95 18.27 -0.54
N GLN A 183 -3.72 19.42 -1.16
CA GLN A 183 -4.56 19.95 -2.26
C GLN A 183 -4.59 19.02 -3.45
N ASN A 184 -3.43 18.51 -3.86
CA ASN A 184 -3.33 17.52 -4.95
C ASN A 184 -4.15 16.27 -4.65
N LYS A 185 -4.00 15.69 -3.44
CA LYS A 185 -4.75 14.50 -3.03
C LYS A 185 -6.26 14.79 -2.89
N ALA A 186 -6.66 15.98 -2.42
CA ALA A 186 -8.05 16.41 -2.34
C ALA A 186 -8.77 16.41 -3.70
N GLY A 187 -8.03 16.35 -4.81
CA GLY A 187 -8.58 16.26 -6.16
C GLY A 187 -9.45 15.03 -6.43
N ILE A 188 -9.37 13.98 -5.61
CA ILE A 188 -10.27 12.82 -5.71
C ILE A 188 -11.68 13.10 -5.16
N ILE A 189 -11.88 14.18 -4.42
CA ILE A 189 -13.21 14.61 -3.96
C ILE A 189 -13.96 15.15 -5.16
N LYS A 190 -15.15 14.62 -5.44
CA LYS A 190 -16.02 15.05 -6.55
C LYS A 190 -17.42 15.38 -6.03
N PRO A 191 -18.16 16.28 -6.68
CA PRO A 191 -19.50 16.65 -6.22
C PRO A 191 -20.40 15.42 -6.00
N GLY A 192 -21.08 15.38 -4.85
CA GLY A 192 -22.01 14.30 -4.50
C GLY A 192 -21.38 13.08 -3.84
N CYS A 193 -20.05 13.00 -3.67
CA CYS A 193 -19.43 11.91 -2.92
C CYS A 193 -19.47 12.17 -1.41
N ALA A 194 -19.31 11.11 -0.63
CA ALA A 194 -18.98 11.25 0.79
C ALA A 194 -17.46 11.31 0.97
N VAL A 195 -16.99 12.05 1.99
CA VAL A 195 -15.57 12.15 2.30
C VAL A 195 -15.29 11.58 3.68
N VAL A 196 -14.34 10.65 3.76
CA VAL A 196 -13.82 10.09 5.00
C VAL A 196 -12.31 10.33 5.05
N SER A 197 -11.81 10.87 6.17
CA SER A 197 -10.38 11.12 6.36
C SER A 197 -9.86 10.41 7.60
N ALA A 198 -8.66 9.86 7.53
CA ALA A 198 -7.86 9.60 8.71
C ALA A 198 -7.70 10.90 9.53
N LYS A 199 -7.33 10.78 10.78
CA LYS A 199 -6.91 11.94 11.56
C LYS A 199 -5.67 12.56 10.90
N GLN A 200 -5.76 13.85 10.58
CA GLN A 200 -4.74 14.60 9.87
C GLN A 200 -4.12 15.69 10.77
N LYS A 201 -2.98 16.25 10.33
CA LYS A 201 -2.52 17.55 10.84
C LYS A 201 -3.55 18.62 10.49
N GLU A 202 -3.69 19.65 11.35
CA GLU A 202 -4.76 20.65 11.23
C GLU A 202 -4.81 21.32 9.84
N ASN A 203 -3.67 21.75 9.31
CA ASN A 203 -3.59 22.36 7.97
C ASN A 203 -4.07 21.42 6.85
N VAL A 204 -3.76 20.14 6.92
CA VAL A 204 -4.23 19.12 5.96
C VAL A 204 -5.74 18.90 6.12
N ARG A 205 -6.20 18.75 7.37
CA ARG A 205 -7.61 18.56 7.71
C ARG A 205 -8.48 19.70 7.15
N GLU A 206 -8.06 20.96 7.36
CA GLU A 206 -8.79 22.13 6.89
C GLU A 206 -8.87 22.16 5.34
N ILE A 207 -7.80 21.78 4.63
CA ILE A 207 -7.81 21.67 3.17
C ILE A 207 -8.84 20.65 2.69
N LEU A 208 -8.82 19.42 3.28
CA LEU A 208 -9.76 18.37 2.88
C LEU A 208 -11.21 18.76 3.20
N LYS A 209 -11.45 19.32 4.39
CA LYS A 209 -12.77 19.76 4.84
C LYS A 209 -13.31 20.87 3.96
N LYS A 210 -12.52 21.91 3.71
CA LYS A 210 -12.90 23.01 2.82
C LYS A 210 -13.23 22.53 1.41
N THR A 211 -12.39 21.65 0.84
CA THR A 211 -12.65 21.07 -0.49
C THR A 211 -13.96 20.25 -0.51
N ALA A 212 -14.25 19.51 0.56
CA ALA A 212 -15.51 18.77 0.67
C ALA A 212 -16.71 19.74 0.75
N GLU A 213 -16.63 20.79 1.56
CA GLU A 213 -17.68 21.83 1.70
C GLU A 213 -17.93 22.55 0.37
N GLU A 214 -16.89 22.98 -0.34
CA GLU A 214 -16.98 23.65 -1.65
C GLU A 214 -17.66 22.78 -2.72
N LYS A 215 -17.52 21.45 -2.61
CA LYS A 215 -18.14 20.47 -3.52
C LYS A 215 -19.48 19.90 -3.02
N GLY A 216 -19.99 20.42 -1.90
CA GLY A 216 -21.26 19.97 -1.31
C GLY A 216 -21.21 18.53 -0.80
N CYS A 217 -20.04 18.06 -0.37
CA CYS A 217 -19.82 16.72 0.14
C CYS A 217 -19.87 16.68 1.67
N SER A 218 -20.35 15.57 2.25
CA SER A 218 -20.20 15.33 3.68
C SER A 218 -18.74 15.03 4.03
N PHE A 219 -18.26 15.49 5.18
CA PHE A 219 -16.92 15.23 5.68
C PHE A 219 -16.96 14.52 7.04
N THR A 220 -16.25 13.42 7.17
CA THR A 220 -16.10 12.66 8.42
C THR A 220 -14.63 12.40 8.66
N GLU A 221 -14.11 12.76 9.84
CA GLU A 221 -12.76 12.44 10.27
C GLU A 221 -12.77 11.27 11.26
N ALA A 222 -11.91 10.28 11.04
CA ALA A 222 -11.69 9.18 11.96
C ALA A 222 -11.07 9.66 13.28
N GLN A 223 -11.44 9.05 14.38
CA GLN A 223 -11.03 9.42 15.73
C GLN A 223 -10.32 8.27 16.43
N PRO A 224 -9.09 7.90 16.03
CA PRO A 224 -8.37 6.76 16.57
C PRO A 224 -8.14 6.84 18.07
N GLU A 225 -8.18 8.04 18.68
CA GLU A 225 -8.11 8.26 20.12
C GLU A 225 -9.33 7.72 20.88
N GLN A 226 -10.47 7.52 20.21
CA GLN A 226 -11.65 6.89 20.79
C GLN A 226 -11.58 5.36 20.76
N MET A 227 -10.53 4.80 20.20
CA MET A 227 -10.32 3.35 20.16
C MET A 227 -9.86 2.84 21.53
N MET A 228 -10.67 2.00 22.16
CA MET A 228 -10.28 1.29 23.37
C MET A 228 -9.51 0.03 23.00
N ILE A 229 -8.25 -0.06 23.36
CA ILE A 229 -7.37 -1.20 23.05
C ILE A 229 -7.36 -2.15 24.26
N PHE A 230 -7.65 -3.42 24.01
CA PHE A 230 -7.59 -4.50 25.02
C PHE A 230 -6.26 -5.27 24.89
N GLU A 231 -5.84 -5.56 23.67
CA GLU A 231 -4.60 -6.25 23.37
C GLU A 231 -3.94 -5.58 22.17
N ASP A 232 -2.61 -5.46 22.21
CA ASP A 232 -1.80 -4.90 21.15
C ASP A 232 -0.43 -5.57 21.15
N SER A 233 -0.24 -6.48 20.22
CA SER A 233 0.97 -7.30 20.07
C SER A 233 1.33 -7.45 18.59
N TYR A 234 2.45 -8.09 18.31
CA TYR A 234 2.82 -8.40 16.93
C TYR A 234 1.93 -9.46 16.25
N HIS A 235 1.00 -10.08 16.97
CA HIS A 235 -0.04 -10.96 16.43
C HIS A 235 -1.32 -10.21 16.03
N GLY A 236 -1.41 -8.91 16.35
CA GLY A 236 -2.56 -8.08 16.02
C GLY A 236 -3.06 -7.22 17.16
N ILE A 237 -4.22 -6.62 16.93
CA ILE A 237 -4.86 -5.67 17.84
C ILE A 237 -6.29 -6.11 18.14
N THR A 238 -6.65 -6.20 19.45
CA THR A 238 -8.03 -6.39 19.92
C THR A 238 -8.53 -5.08 20.52
N PHE A 239 -9.66 -4.57 20.01
CA PHE A 239 -10.12 -3.22 20.32
C PHE A 239 -11.65 -3.07 20.27
N SER A 240 -12.17 -1.96 20.81
CA SER A 240 -13.51 -1.44 20.51
C SER A 240 -13.41 -0.05 19.91
N TYR A 241 -14.30 0.26 18.98
CA TYR A 241 -14.38 1.57 18.33
C TYR A 241 -15.83 1.92 18.01
N LYS A 242 -16.35 2.95 18.67
CA LYS A 242 -17.76 3.36 18.55
C LYS A 242 -18.72 2.18 18.83
N GLU A 243 -19.63 1.85 17.90
CA GLU A 243 -20.54 0.72 18.00
C GLU A 243 -19.89 -0.66 17.84
N TYR A 244 -18.63 -0.72 17.36
CA TYR A 244 -17.92 -1.98 17.16
C TYR A 244 -17.21 -2.42 18.43
N GLU A 245 -17.73 -3.48 19.09
CA GLU A 245 -17.20 -3.96 20.36
C GLU A 245 -16.29 -5.18 20.18
N LYS A 246 -15.15 -5.20 20.90
CA LYS A 246 -14.19 -6.32 20.95
C LYS A 246 -13.85 -6.91 19.57
N MET A 247 -13.51 -6.04 18.61
CA MET A 247 -13.02 -6.42 17.29
C MET A 247 -11.58 -6.89 17.37
N HIS A 248 -11.19 -7.77 16.45
CA HIS A 248 -9.81 -8.23 16.32
C HIS A 248 -9.32 -8.01 14.87
N SER A 249 -8.10 -7.48 14.74
CA SER A 249 -7.36 -7.38 13.50
C SER A 249 -6.01 -8.05 13.65
N PRO A 250 -5.61 -8.95 12.75
CA PRO A 250 -4.29 -9.57 12.76
C PRO A 250 -3.18 -8.67 12.23
N LEU A 251 -3.50 -7.52 11.61
CA LEU A 251 -2.48 -6.57 11.21
C LEU A 251 -1.98 -5.80 12.44
N ALA A 252 -0.68 -5.86 12.67
CA ALA A 252 0.00 -5.25 13.81
C ALA A 252 0.72 -3.96 13.43
N GLY A 253 1.10 -3.18 14.43
CA GLY A 253 1.89 -1.96 14.29
C GLY A 253 1.12 -0.68 14.61
N GLN A 254 1.89 0.33 15.00
CA GLN A 254 1.35 1.61 15.49
C GLN A 254 0.40 2.28 14.49
N CYS A 255 0.70 2.20 13.18
CA CYS A 255 -0.13 2.82 12.15
C CYS A 255 -1.50 2.15 11.98
N GLN A 256 -1.69 0.91 12.47
CA GLN A 256 -2.94 0.18 12.23
C GLN A 256 -4.13 0.74 13.00
N ARG A 257 -3.91 1.44 14.12
CA ARG A 257 -5.00 2.13 14.85
C ARG A 257 -5.66 3.20 13.98
N GLU A 258 -4.85 4.00 13.30
CA GLU A 258 -5.32 5.05 12.38
C GLU A 258 -6.01 4.45 11.15
N ASN A 259 -5.40 3.40 10.58
CA ASN A 259 -5.94 2.71 9.41
C ASN A 259 -7.27 2.00 9.71
N LEU A 260 -7.36 1.31 10.87
CA LEU A 260 -8.59 0.67 11.35
C LEU A 260 -9.71 1.68 11.56
N ALA A 261 -9.43 2.77 12.30
CA ALA A 261 -10.44 3.81 12.53
C ALA A 261 -10.94 4.40 11.21
N THR A 262 -10.03 4.64 10.24
CA THR A 262 -10.38 5.17 8.92
C THR A 262 -11.25 4.18 8.14
N ALA A 263 -10.87 2.91 8.07
CA ALA A 263 -11.64 1.87 7.38
C ALA A 263 -13.03 1.68 8.00
N LEU A 264 -13.13 1.69 9.33
CA LEU A 264 -14.41 1.60 10.02
C LEU A 264 -15.31 2.82 9.76
N GLU A 265 -14.75 4.04 9.66
CA GLU A 265 -15.53 5.21 9.23
C GLU A 265 -15.99 5.11 7.77
N VAL A 266 -15.20 4.51 6.88
CA VAL A 266 -15.64 4.20 5.51
C VAL A 266 -16.83 3.24 5.55
N ILE A 267 -16.78 2.16 6.32
CA ILE A 267 -17.89 1.21 6.47
C ILE A 267 -19.14 1.89 7.05
N ARG A 268 -18.97 2.72 8.10
CA ARG A 268 -20.07 3.51 8.67
C ARG A 268 -20.68 4.48 7.67
N CYS A 269 -19.83 5.11 6.85
CA CYS A 269 -20.26 5.97 5.77
C CYS A 269 -21.10 5.20 4.74
N LEU A 270 -20.65 4.03 4.31
CA LEU A 270 -21.40 3.17 3.38
C LEU A 270 -22.75 2.75 3.96
N ASN A 271 -22.82 2.38 5.24
CA ASN A 271 -24.08 2.07 5.90
C ASN A 271 -25.06 3.27 5.90
N ARG A 272 -24.57 4.51 6.11
CA ARG A 272 -25.42 5.72 5.99
C ARG A 272 -25.91 5.95 4.56
N LEU A 273 -25.16 5.50 3.55
CA LEU A 273 -25.55 5.58 2.14
C LEU A 273 -26.47 4.43 1.69
N GLY A 274 -26.87 3.54 2.61
CA GLY A 274 -27.83 2.46 2.33
C GLY A 274 -27.22 1.10 2.01
N TYR A 275 -25.88 0.97 2.03
CA TYR A 275 -25.24 -0.35 2.01
C TYR A 275 -25.50 -1.07 3.33
N ARG A 276 -25.66 -2.39 3.27
CA ARG A 276 -26.03 -3.19 4.46
C ARG A 276 -24.84 -4.03 4.89
N ILE A 277 -24.08 -3.51 5.86
CA ILE A 277 -22.89 -4.16 6.40
C ILE A 277 -23.12 -4.31 7.92
N THR A 278 -23.31 -5.53 8.38
CA THR A 278 -23.60 -5.83 9.79
C THR A 278 -22.33 -5.87 10.62
N GLU A 279 -22.45 -5.70 11.94
CA GLU A 279 -21.31 -5.81 12.87
C GLU A 279 -20.63 -7.19 12.77
N ALA A 280 -21.39 -8.27 12.60
CA ALA A 280 -20.83 -9.61 12.43
C ALA A 280 -19.94 -9.72 11.19
N GLN A 281 -20.34 -9.10 10.06
CA GLN A 281 -19.56 -9.07 8.83
C GLN A 281 -18.32 -8.19 8.99
N VAL A 282 -18.41 -7.06 9.70
CA VAL A 282 -17.25 -6.24 10.05
C VAL A 282 -16.24 -7.05 10.87
N ARG A 283 -16.71 -7.76 11.89
CA ARG A 283 -15.89 -8.63 12.76
C ARG A 283 -15.15 -9.69 11.95
N GLU A 284 -15.88 -10.39 11.10
CA GLU A 284 -15.32 -11.45 10.27
C GLU A 284 -14.32 -10.88 9.26
N GLY A 285 -14.67 -9.79 8.57
CA GLY A 285 -13.79 -9.13 7.61
C GLY A 285 -12.48 -8.62 8.24
N LEU A 286 -12.55 -8.00 9.41
CA LEU A 286 -11.35 -7.56 10.14
C LEU A 286 -10.46 -8.76 10.51
N SER A 287 -11.04 -9.85 11.02
CA SER A 287 -10.28 -11.04 11.44
C SER A 287 -9.58 -11.76 10.28
N LYS A 288 -10.19 -11.69 9.09
CA LYS A 288 -9.65 -12.28 7.86
C LYS A 288 -8.69 -11.38 7.10
N THR A 289 -8.64 -10.08 7.42
CA THR A 289 -7.79 -9.15 6.68
C THR A 289 -6.32 -9.57 6.75
N ARG A 290 -5.67 -9.68 5.60
CA ARG A 290 -4.24 -9.93 5.44
C ARG A 290 -3.65 -8.91 4.48
N TRP A 291 -2.48 -8.37 4.80
CA TRP A 291 -1.83 -7.39 3.94
C TRP A 291 -0.32 -7.46 4.09
N THR A 292 0.35 -8.03 3.11
CA THR A 292 1.81 -8.25 3.15
C THR A 292 2.60 -6.95 3.09
N GLY A 293 3.75 -6.92 3.78
CA GLY A 293 4.65 -5.77 3.80
C GLY A 293 4.22 -4.63 4.74
N ARG A 294 3.29 -4.91 5.66
CA ARG A 294 2.89 -3.99 6.73
C ARG A 294 3.06 -4.68 8.07
N PHE A 295 4.28 -4.63 8.59
CA PHE A 295 4.72 -5.30 9.81
C PHE A 295 4.27 -6.77 9.87
N THR A 296 4.57 -7.50 8.78
CA THR A 296 4.10 -8.86 8.56
C THR A 296 5.09 -9.87 9.13
N CYS A 297 4.63 -10.75 10.02
CA CYS A 297 5.40 -11.89 10.50
C CYS A 297 5.47 -12.96 9.41
N LEU A 298 6.69 -13.30 8.98
CA LEU A 298 6.95 -14.38 8.03
C LEU A 298 7.33 -15.68 8.73
N SER A 299 7.96 -15.58 9.90
CA SER A 299 8.50 -16.72 10.65
C SER A 299 8.49 -16.48 12.15
N GLU A 300 8.17 -17.52 12.91
CA GLU A 300 8.26 -17.56 14.37
C GLU A 300 9.60 -18.12 14.86
N SER A 301 10.34 -18.83 13.99
CA SER A 301 11.63 -19.41 14.34
C SER A 301 12.55 -19.52 13.10
N PRO A 302 13.56 -18.64 12.99
CA PRO A 302 13.73 -17.41 13.78
C PRO A 302 12.58 -16.43 13.56
N LEU A 303 12.34 -15.56 14.54
CA LEU A 303 11.29 -14.56 14.43
C LEU A 303 11.66 -13.53 13.35
N PHE A 304 10.87 -13.47 12.27
CA PHE A 304 11.19 -12.71 11.08
C PHE A 304 10.00 -11.85 10.62
N PHE A 305 10.23 -10.54 10.52
CA PHE A 305 9.24 -9.57 10.05
C PHE A 305 9.67 -8.85 8.78
N VAL A 306 8.68 -8.36 8.02
CA VAL A 306 8.87 -7.46 6.89
C VAL A 306 7.99 -6.23 7.04
N ASP A 307 8.53 -5.05 6.70
CA ASP A 307 7.79 -3.79 6.68
C ASP A 307 8.26 -2.87 5.55
N GLY A 308 7.32 -2.26 4.86
CA GLY A 308 7.57 -1.41 3.70
C GLY A 308 7.82 0.07 4.02
N ALA A 309 8.19 0.44 5.24
CA ALA A 309 8.53 1.81 5.61
C ALA A 309 9.67 2.35 4.72
N HIS A 310 9.41 3.47 3.99
CA HIS A 310 10.31 4.01 2.99
C HIS A 310 10.31 5.56 2.93
N ASN A 311 9.70 6.21 3.90
CA ASN A 311 9.74 7.66 4.14
C ASN A 311 9.85 7.94 5.64
N GLU A 312 10.09 9.20 6.00
CA GLU A 312 10.34 9.61 7.39
C GLU A 312 9.17 9.26 8.32
N ASP A 313 7.92 9.60 7.95
CA ASP A 313 6.73 9.31 8.76
C ASP A 313 6.54 7.80 9.00
N ALA A 314 6.70 6.98 7.96
CA ALA A 314 6.61 5.53 8.09
C ALA A 314 7.75 4.96 8.94
N ALA A 315 8.96 5.49 8.83
CA ALA A 315 10.11 5.09 9.65
C ALA A 315 9.88 5.40 11.14
N LEU A 316 9.32 6.58 11.46
CA LEU A 316 8.96 6.94 12.84
C LEU A 316 7.90 5.99 13.43
N LYS A 317 6.86 5.66 12.66
CA LYS A 317 5.81 4.71 13.09
C LYS A 317 6.36 3.28 13.26
N LEU A 318 7.26 2.86 12.37
CA LEU A 318 7.94 1.57 12.48
C LEU A 318 8.86 1.53 13.72
N LYS A 319 9.60 2.61 13.99
CA LYS A 319 10.41 2.73 15.20
C LYS A 319 9.57 2.49 16.46
N VAL A 320 8.45 3.21 16.62
CA VAL A 320 7.54 3.03 17.75
C VAL A 320 7.03 1.60 17.86
N THR A 321 6.72 0.97 16.72
CA THR A 321 6.27 -0.43 16.66
C THR A 321 7.34 -1.40 17.17
N VAL A 322 8.57 -1.24 16.69
CA VAL A 322 9.72 -2.09 17.06
C VAL A 322 10.08 -1.90 18.54
N GLU A 323 10.13 -0.66 19.03
CA GLU A 323 10.40 -0.36 20.44
C GLU A 323 9.32 -0.96 21.35
N ARG A 324 8.05 -0.91 20.93
CA ARG A 324 6.92 -1.43 21.70
C ARG A 324 6.90 -2.96 21.81
N TYR A 325 7.07 -3.66 20.68
CA TYR A 325 6.92 -5.11 20.66
C TYR A 325 8.22 -5.86 20.95
N PHE A 326 9.38 -5.23 20.72
CA PHE A 326 10.68 -5.88 20.77
C PHE A 326 11.70 -5.13 21.64
N SER A 327 11.26 -4.45 22.72
CA SER A 327 12.15 -3.77 23.65
C SER A 327 13.27 -4.67 24.14
N ASP A 328 12.95 -5.93 24.48
CA ASP A 328 13.85 -6.91 25.11
C ASP A 328 14.50 -7.86 24.10
N TYR A 329 14.31 -7.59 22.78
CA TYR A 329 14.88 -8.41 21.72
C TYR A 329 16.16 -7.80 21.16
N LYS A 330 17.13 -8.64 20.78
CA LYS A 330 18.14 -8.27 19.81
C LYS A 330 17.50 -8.09 18.45
N LYS A 331 17.87 -7.05 17.75
CA LYS A 331 17.25 -6.69 16.47
C LYS A 331 18.31 -6.77 15.37
N ILE A 332 18.04 -7.58 14.36
CA ILE A 332 18.85 -7.72 13.16
C ILE A 332 18.05 -7.13 12.01
N PHE A 333 18.59 -6.15 11.31
CA PHE A 333 17.88 -5.55 10.18
C PHE A 333 18.48 -6.00 8.85
N ILE A 334 17.60 -6.19 7.86
CA ILE A 334 17.95 -6.25 6.44
C ILE A 334 17.38 -5.01 5.81
N MET A 335 18.23 -4.17 5.19
CA MET A 335 17.81 -2.85 4.71
C MET A 335 18.20 -2.63 3.27
N GLY A 336 17.20 -2.27 2.44
CA GLY A 336 17.38 -1.79 1.07
C GLY A 336 16.54 -0.54 0.85
N VAL A 337 17.11 0.48 0.18
CA VAL A 337 16.43 1.76 -0.06
C VAL A 337 16.67 2.25 -1.48
N PHE A 338 15.76 3.06 -2.01
CA PHE A 338 15.97 3.79 -3.26
C PHE A 338 16.75 5.08 -3.01
N LYS A 339 17.61 5.46 -3.98
CA LYS A 339 18.45 6.68 -3.90
C LYS A 339 17.65 7.99 -3.98
N ASP A 340 16.42 7.92 -4.52
CA ASP A 340 15.48 9.03 -4.65
C ASP A 340 14.61 9.25 -3.40
N LYS A 341 14.81 8.45 -2.33
CA LYS A 341 14.15 8.63 -1.04
C LYS A 341 15.09 9.30 -0.02
N GLU A 342 14.53 9.86 1.04
CA GLU A 342 15.29 10.48 2.14
C GLU A 342 15.97 9.42 3.01
N TYR A 343 16.82 8.60 2.38
CA TYR A 343 17.42 7.43 3.03
C TYR A 343 18.30 7.78 4.25
N GLU A 344 18.89 8.99 4.29
CA GLU A 344 19.66 9.43 5.46
C GLU A 344 18.75 9.63 6.68
N LYS A 345 17.55 10.19 6.50
CA LYS A 345 16.57 10.32 7.58
C LYS A 345 16.06 8.94 8.02
N ILE A 346 15.70 8.08 7.07
CA ILE A 346 15.22 6.72 7.38
C ILE A 346 16.27 5.96 8.20
N THR A 347 17.53 5.99 7.78
CA THR A 347 18.62 5.30 8.49
C THR A 347 18.90 5.90 9.87
N SER A 348 18.85 7.22 10.01
CA SER A 348 19.02 7.88 11.31
C SER A 348 17.93 7.51 12.34
N ILE A 349 16.71 7.20 11.86
CA ILE A 349 15.57 6.81 12.70
C ILE A 349 15.63 5.33 13.07
N LEU A 350 15.90 4.45 12.10
CA LEU A 350 15.75 3.00 12.27
C LEU A 350 17.05 2.30 12.70
N CYS A 351 18.20 2.70 12.16
CA CYS A 351 19.45 1.97 12.38
C CYS A 351 19.94 1.95 13.84
N PRO A 352 19.70 2.99 14.67
CA PRO A 352 20.05 2.93 16.10
C PRO A 352 19.31 1.84 16.89
N LEU A 353 18.23 1.28 16.35
CA LEU A 353 17.48 0.21 17.00
C LEU A 353 18.14 -1.18 16.84
N ALA A 354 18.95 -1.34 15.80
CA ALA A 354 19.51 -2.63 15.42
C ALA A 354 20.89 -2.88 16.06
N GLU A 355 21.14 -4.14 16.43
CA GLU A 355 22.48 -4.60 16.86
C GLU A 355 23.36 -4.88 15.64
N SER A 356 22.76 -5.41 14.55
CA SER A 356 23.45 -5.65 13.29
C SER A 356 22.53 -5.36 12.09
N ILE A 357 23.13 -4.91 10.99
CA ILE A 357 22.40 -4.55 9.77
C ILE A 357 23.10 -5.16 8.53
N TYR A 358 22.30 -5.84 7.73
CA TYR A 358 22.67 -6.33 6.40
C TYR A 358 22.06 -5.39 5.36
N THR A 359 22.89 -4.73 4.55
CA THR A 359 22.41 -3.84 3.49
C THR A 359 22.37 -4.57 2.16
N VAL A 360 21.33 -4.31 1.36
CA VAL A 360 21.11 -4.94 0.06
C VAL A 360 20.80 -3.93 -1.03
N SER A 361 21.16 -4.24 -2.27
CA SER A 361 20.70 -3.51 -3.44
C SER A 361 19.30 -4.01 -3.84
N LEU A 362 18.42 -3.07 -4.20
CA LEU A 362 17.04 -3.39 -4.62
C LEU A 362 17.00 -3.86 -6.08
N PRO A 363 15.95 -4.64 -6.48
CA PRO A 363 15.85 -5.20 -7.84
C PRO A 363 15.90 -4.15 -8.96
N ASN A 364 15.32 -2.96 -8.74
CA ASN A 364 15.39 -1.87 -9.72
C ASN A 364 16.78 -1.21 -9.69
N LYS A 365 17.64 -1.60 -10.64
CA LYS A 365 19.06 -1.17 -10.73
C LYS A 365 19.23 0.33 -10.92
N GLU A 366 18.29 1.00 -11.57
CA GLU A 366 18.38 2.44 -11.84
C GLU A 366 18.08 3.28 -10.60
N ARG A 367 17.16 2.81 -9.75
CA ARG A 367 16.72 3.55 -8.57
C ARG A 367 17.40 3.10 -7.28
N THR A 368 17.95 1.90 -7.22
CA THR A 368 18.56 1.38 -5.98
C THR A 368 19.72 2.25 -5.50
N LEU A 369 19.83 2.44 -4.19
CA LEU A 369 21.08 2.83 -3.55
C LEU A 369 21.92 1.54 -3.41
N PRO A 370 23.16 1.49 -3.98
CA PRO A 370 24.00 0.28 -3.86
C PRO A 370 24.24 -0.12 -2.40
N ALA A 371 24.28 -1.43 -2.15
CA ALA A 371 24.40 -1.98 -0.80
C ALA A 371 25.61 -1.41 -0.03
N GLU A 372 26.76 -1.25 -0.70
CA GLU A 372 27.99 -0.72 -0.11
C GLU A 372 27.83 0.77 0.28
N LYS A 373 27.18 1.57 -0.57
CA LYS A 373 26.90 2.99 -0.27
C LYS A 373 25.92 3.12 0.88
N LEU A 374 24.89 2.27 0.90
CA LEU A 374 23.95 2.24 2.02
C LEU A 374 24.68 1.83 3.33
N ALA A 375 25.58 0.85 3.28
CA ALA A 375 26.38 0.44 4.43
C ALA A 375 27.23 1.59 5.00
N GLU A 376 27.80 2.44 4.15
CA GLU A 376 28.55 3.64 4.60
C GLU A 376 27.66 4.62 5.39
N VAL A 377 26.42 4.83 4.93
CA VAL A 377 25.46 5.68 5.64
C VAL A 377 25.03 5.05 6.96
N VAL A 378 24.69 3.76 6.93
CA VAL A 378 24.25 2.99 8.09
C VAL A 378 25.33 2.91 9.19
N LYS A 379 26.61 2.82 8.82
CA LYS A 379 27.75 2.82 9.78
C LYS A 379 27.81 4.05 10.68
N LYS A 380 27.18 5.16 10.32
CA LYS A 380 27.04 6.33 11.17
C LYS A 380 26.14 6.07 12.39
N HIS A 381 25.29 5.05 12.35
CA HIS A 381 24.25 4.78 13.34
C HIS A 381 24.32 3.38 13.95
N CYS A 382 24.95 2.43 13.27
CA CYS A 382 25.15 1.05 13.72
C CYS A 382 26.57 0.59 13.38
N GLN A 383 27.27 -0.07 14.33
CA GLN A 383 28.67 -0.47 14.11
C GLN A 383 28.80 -1.79 13.36
N LYS A 384 27.86 -2.73 13.57
CA LYS A 384 27.85 -4.05 12.90
C LYS A 384 27.05 -3.96 11.60
N VAL A 385 27.71 -3.61 10.53
CA VAL A 385 27.09 -3.48 9.20
C VAL A 385 27.85 -4.31 8.18
N LYS A 386 27.11 -5.10 7.39
CA LYS A 386 27.62 -5.86 6.27
C LYS A 386 26.83 -5.57 5.00
N ALA A 387 27.51 -5.19 3.92
CA ALA A 387 26.90 -5.11 2.60
C ALA A 387 26.86 -6.51 1.97
N GLU A 388 25.67 -6.94 1.53
CA GLU A 388 25.46 -8.24 0.90
C GLU A 388 25.30 -8.12 -0.60
N GLN A 389 25.76 -9.12 -1.33
CA GLN A 389 25.69 -9.15 -2.78
C GLN A 389 24.26 -9.43 -3.28
N THR A 390 23.51 -10.22 -2.52
CA THR A 390 22.14 -10.62 -2.87
C THR A 390 21.22 -10.52 -1.65
N ILE A 391 19.92 -10.43 -1.91
CA ILE A 391 18.89 -10.48 -0.88
C ILE A 391 18.91 -11.85 -0.19
N GLU A 392 19.20 -12.92 -0.94
CA GLU A 392 19.28 -14.28 -0.44
C GLU A 392 20.39 -14.44 0.61
N THR A 393 21.62 -13.97 0.30
CA THR A 393 22.74 -14.01 1.27
C THR A 393 22.45 -13.19 2.52
N ALA A 394 21.77 -12.03 2.39
CA ALA A 394 21.38 -11.22 3.54
C ALA A 394 20.38 -11.96 4.45
N VAL A 395 19.37 -12.63 3.87
CA VAL A 395 18.39 -13.42 4.63
C VAL A 395 19.05 -14.62 5.32
N GLU A 396 19.94 -15.32 4.62
CA GLU A 396 20.67 -16.47 5.20
C GLU A 396 21.57 -16.06 6.36
N ASP A 397 22.38 -15.02 6.17
CA ASP A 397 23.34 -14.58 7.18
C ASP A 397 22.63 -13.98 8.42
N ALA A 398 21.58 -13.20 8.21
CA ALA A 398 20.73 -12.71 9.30
C ALA A 398 20.08 -13.88 10.07
N SER A 399 19.59 -14.90 9.36
CA SER A 399 18.99 -16.10 9.98
C SER A 399 20.02 -16.93 10.75
N LYS A 400 21.21 -17.13 10.20
CA LYS A 400 22.33 -17.82 10.89
C LYS A 400 22.76 -17.07 12.16
N GLU A 401 22.86 -15.72 12.07
CA GLU A 401 23.18 -14.90 13.24
C GLU A 401 22.11 -15.02 14.32
N ALA A 402 20.83 -14.94 13.96
CA ALA A 402 19.72 -15.07 14.91
C ALA A 402 19.71 -16.45 15.60
N MET A 403 19.97 -17.55 14.87
CA MET A 403 20.03 -18.90 15.42
C MET A 403 21.25 -19.14 16.32
N THR A 404 22.38 -18.51 16.01
CA THR A 404 23.61 -18.66 16.80
C THR A 404 23.49 -17.93 18.15
N GLN A 405 22.88 -16.78 18.16
CA GLN A 405 22.64 -15.96 19.36
C GLN A 405 21.52 -16.53 20.24
N GLY A 406 20.52 -17.24 19.67
CA GLY A 406 19.43 -17.87 20.40
C GLY A 406 19.81 -19.09 21.26
N LYS A 407 21.09 -19.49 21.30
CA LYS A 407 21.60 -20.55 22.23
C LYS A 407 21.75 -20.04 23.66
N ASP A 408 21.87 -18.75 23.88
CA ASP A 408 21.74 -18.12 25.19
C ASP A 408 20.24 -17.91 25.48
N ILE A 409 19.68 -18.73 26.34
CA ILE A 409 18.24 -18.79 26.72
C ILE A 409 17.69 -17.43 27.21
N ALA A 410 18.55 -16.45 27.46
CA ALA A 410 18.17 -15.16 28.04
C ALA A 410 17.88 -14.04 27.01
N GLN A 411 18.18 -14.20 25.72
CA GLN A 411 18.04 -13.10 24.76
C GLN A 411 17.36 -13.51 23.46
N LYS A 412 16.09 -13.11 23.31
CA LYS A 412 15.29 -13.30 22.09
C LYS A 412 15.81 -12.42 20.95
N THR A 413 15.78 -12.92 19.73
CA THR A 413 16.22 -12.21 18.54
C THR A 413 15.07 -12.05 17.55
N VAL A 414 14.98 -10.89 16.90
CA VAL A 414 14.03 -10.63 15.80
C VAL A 414 14.79 -10.11 14.59
N ILE A 415 14.42 -10.60 13.41
CA ILE A 415 14.90 -10.11 12.13
C ILE A 415 13.80 -9.23 11.52
N LEU A 416 14.18 -8.07 10.98
CA LEU A 416 13.27 -7.14 10.31
C LEU A 416 13.86 -6.71 8.96
N ALA A 417 13.19 -7.06 7.86
CA ALA A 417 13.51 -6.52 6.55
C ALA A 417 12.65 -5.27 6.27
N CYS A 418 13.31 -4.12 5.97
CA CYS A 418 12.63 -2.83 5.82
C CYS A 418 13.36 -1.87 4.86
N GLY A 419 12.77 -0.70 4.59
CA GLY A 419 13.34 0.37 3.78
C GLY A 419 12.71 0.49 2.38
N SER A 420 12.07 -0.55 1.85
CA SER A 420 11.32 -0.51 0.60
C SER A 420 10.38 -1.70 0.49
N LEU A 421 9.21 -1.51 -0.15
CA LEU A 421 8.30 -2.61 -0.51
C LEU A 421 8.86 -3.50 -1.63
N SER A 422 9.71 -2.95 -2.50
CA SER A 422 10.07 -3.54 -3.79
C SER A 422 10.85 -4.87 -3.72
N TYR A 423 11.39 -5.25 -2.56
CA TYR A 423 12.14 -6.49 -2.37
C TYR A 423 11.53 -7.43 -1.33
N LEU A 424 10.48 -6.99 -0.63
CA LEU A 424 9.89 -7.78 0.46
C LEU A 424 9.24 -9.08 -0.03
N GLY A 425 8.73 -9.11 -1.26
CA GLY A 425 8.21 -10.33 -1.88
C GLY A 425 9.31 -11.38 -2.11
N GLU A 426 10.50 -10.94 -2.51
CA GLU A 426 11.68 -11.82 -2.63
C GLU A 426 12.14 -12.33 -1.27
N VAL A 427 12.23 -11.45 -0.27
CA VAL A 427 12.51 -11.84 1.12
C VAL A 427 11.51 -12.88 1.61
N GLN A 428 10.20 -12.64 1.40
CA GLN A 428 9.16 -13.59 1.80
C GLN A 428 9.35 -14.96 1.12
N ARG A 429 9.58 -14.97 -0.19
CA ARG A 429 9.81 -16.22 -0.93
C ARG A 429 11.00 -17.01 -0.36
N ILE A 430 12.11 -16.34 -0.08
CA ILE A 430 13.31 -16.98 0.48
C ILE A 430 13.03 -17.54 1.87
N VAL A 431 12.43 -16.74 2.77
CA VAL A 431 12.13 -17.16 4.14
C VAL A 431 11.16 -18.35 4.17
N LEU A 432 10.16 -18.38 3.29
CA LEU A 432 9.18 -19.47 3.25
C LEU A 432 9.74 -20.75 2.62
N ASN A 433 10.61 -20.63 1.61
CA ASN A 433 11.27 -21.79 0.99
C ASN A 433 12.30 -22.46 1.93
N ASN A 434 12.99 -21.70 2.77
CA ASN A 434 13.95 -22.23 3.74
C ASN A 434 13.29 -22.99 4.92
N ARG A 435 11.94 -23.06 4.95
CA ARG A 435 11.17 -23.85 5.94
C ARG A 435 10.81 -25.26 5.48
N GLN A 436 10.96 -25.54 4.18
CA GLN A 436 10.73 -26.88 3.61
C GLN A 436 12.04 -27.68 3.63
#